data_fb03d800702fddaed4957da35f5a0783
#
_entry.id   fb03d800702fddaed4957da35f5a0783
#
_cell.length_a   1.000
_cell.length_b   1.000
_cell.length_c   1.000
_cell.angle_alpha   90.00
_cell.angle_beta   90.00
_cell.angle_gamma   90.00
#
_symmetry.space_group_name_H-M   'P 1'
#
loop_
_entity.id
_entity.type
_entity.pdbx_description
1 polymer ?
#
loop_
_entity_poly.entity_id
_entity_poly.type
_entity_poly.pdbx_seq_one_letter_code
_entity_poly.pdbx_strand_id
1 'polypeptide(L)'
;MDHLSPQQRHKNMAAIHNKDTKPEMIVRKGLWKRGFRYRLNHKRLPGHPDLVLRKYRTCIFVNGCFWHGHHVALPQMSDGRSKMEDVIVNSACCKIPTTNREFWVAKIRRNKERDKEEQRKLAEMGWHCITVWECELKPKQREQTLDSIAFTLNHIWLQDHGAKSVPCPNVEEESENYLKAAEEEI
;
A
#
# COMPACT_ATOMS: atom_id res chain seq x y z
N MET A 1 -1.25 1.60 -33.38
CA MET A 1 0.08 1.23 -33.90
C MET A 1 1.15 1.84 -32.97
N ASP A 2 2.22 1.10 -32.72
CA ASP A 2 3.36 1.60 -31.94
C ASP A 2 4.26 2.40 -32.89
N HIS A 3 4.36 3.71 -32.67
CA HIS A 3 5.07 4.65 -33.56
C HIS A 3 6.54 4.86 -33.15
N LEU A 4 7.03 4.15 -32.09
CA LEU A 4 8.37 4.34 -31.58
C LEU A 4 9.36 3.37 -32.23
N SER A 5 10.50 3.88 -32.66
CA SER A 5 11.62 3.05 -33.12
C SER A 5 12.22 2.24 -31.97
N PRO A 6 12.94 1.12 -32.23
CA PRO A 6 13.62 0.34 -31.19
C PRO A 6 14.58 1.20 -30.34
N GLN A 7 15.30 2.14 -30.95
CA GLN A 7 16.21 3.04 -30.26
C GLN A 7 15.47 4.03 -29.35
N GLN A 8 14.34 4.58 -29.80
CA GLN A 8 13.50 5.46 -28.99
C GLN A 8 12.91 4.71 -27.78
N ARG A 9 12.45 3.45 -27.97
CA ARG A 9 11.98 2.59 -26.87
C ARG A 9 13.09 2.34 -25.86
N HIS A 10 14.29 1.97 -26.32
CA HIS A 10 15.42 1.74 -25.44
C HIS A 10 15.77 3.00 -24.63
N LYS A 11 15.81 4.16 -25.27
CA LYS A 11 16.06 5.45 -24.60
C LYS A 11 14.98 5.78 -23.56
N ASN A 12 13.69 5.58 -23.90
CA ASN A 12 12.59 5.81 -22.98
C ASN A 12 12.65 4.85 -21.78
N MET A 13 12.96 3.57 -22.00
CA MET A 13 13.11 2.60 -20.93
C MET A 13 14.30 2.89 -20.03
N ALA A 14 15.43 3.34 -20.58
CA ALA A 14 16.61 3.74 -19.82
C ALA A 14 16.39 5.02 -18.99
N ALA A 15 15.45 5.87 -19.42
CA ALA A 15 15.08 7.09 -18.68
C ALA A 15 14.13 6.86 -17.51
N ILE A 16 13.61 5.64 -17.35
CA ILE A 16 12.72 5.29 -16.21
C ILE A 16 13.56 5.12 -14.95
N HIS A 17 13.40 6.04 -14.02
CA HIS A 17 14.01 5.95 -12.70
C HIS A 17 13.18 5.06 -11.79
N ASN A 18 13.88 4.25 -10.99
CA ASN A 18 13.27 3.37 -9.98
C ASN A 18 13.28 3.96 -8.56
N LYS A 19 13.67 5.24 -8.43
CA LYS A 19 13.72 5.99 -7.16
C LYS A 19 13.30 7.42 -7.41
N ASP A 20 12.78 8.04 -6.36
CA ASP A 20 12.35 9.44 -6.37
C ASP A 20 11.34 9.74 -7.46
N THR A 21 10.49 8.76 -7.75
CA THR A 21 9.42 8.91 -8.74
C THR A 21 8.39 9.94 -8.29
N LYS A 22 7.65 10.52 -9.25
CA LYS A 22 6.59 11.50 -8.92
C LYS A 22 5.58 10.97 -7.90
N PRO A 23 5.05 9.73 -8.02
CA PRO A 23 4.16 9.14 -7.03
C PRO A 23 4.80 9.03 -5.63
N GLU A 24 6.04 8.53 -5.53
CA GLU A 24 6.77 8.46 -4.27
C GLU A 24 6.91 9.83 -3.62
N MET A 25 7.28 10.87 -4.38
CA MET A 25 7.44 12.22 -3.87
C MET A 25 6.12 12.83 -3.36
N ILE A 26 4.98 12.47 -3.97
CA ILE A 26 3.67 12.87 -3.49
C ILE A 26 3.39 12.25 -2.11
N VAL A 27 3.59 10.94 -1.96
CA VAL A 27 3.37 10.24 -0.69
C VAL A 27 4.32 10.76 0.39
N ARG A 28 5.61 10.91 0.08
CA ARG A 28 6.62 11.45 0.99
C ARG A 28 6.22 12.82 1.54
N LYS A 29 5.95 13.79 0.64
CA LYS A 29 5.57 15.15 1.02
C LYS A 29 4.23 15.17 1.77
N GLY A 30 3.26 14.37 1.33
CA GLY A 30 1.94 14.29 1.93
C GLY A 30 1.98 13.77 3.37
N LEU A 31 2.72 12.71 3.62
CA LEU A 31 2.89 12.14 4.96
C LEU A 31 3.74 13.04 5.87
N TRP A 32 4.80 13.66 5.33
CA TRP A 32 5.61 14.60 6.10
C TRP A 32 4.79 15.79 6.60
N LYS A 33 3.93 16.37 5.75
CA LYS A 33 3.01 17.46 6.13
C LYS A 33 2.04 17.05 7.24
N ARG A 34 1.64 15.78 7.27
CA ARG A 34 0.74 15.19 8.29
C ARG A 34 1.48 14.78 9.58
N GLY A 35 2.78 15.11 9.69
CA GLY A 35 3.57 14.83 10.90
C GLY A 35 4.22 13.45 10.94
N PHE A 36 4.05 12.60 9.93
CA PHE A 36 4.70 11.29 9.90
C PHE A 36 6.18 11.41 9.54
N ARG A 37 7.00 10.60 10.23
CA ARG A 37 8.44 10.52 9.98
C ARG A 37 8.79 9.12 9.51
N TYR A 38 9.61 9.02 8.47
CA TYR A 38 9.93 7.77 7.80
C TYR A 38 11.41 7.74 7.37
N ARG A 39 11.89 6.54 7.07
CA ARG A 39 13.17 6.30 6.40
C ARG A 39 12.89 5.82 4.98
N LEU A 40 13.80 6.09 4.06
CA LEU A 40 13.67 5.76 2.64
C LEU A 40 14.47 4.52 2.28
N ASN A 41 13.97 3.75 1.33
CA ASN A 41 14.70 2.68 0.62
C ASN A 41 15.52 1.77 1.56
N HIS A 42 14.87 1.17 2.55
CA HIS A 42 15.55 0.41 3.58
C HIS A 42 16.06 -0.93 3.05
N LYS A 43 17.37 -1.02 2.74
CA LYS A 43 18.01 -2.16 2.06
C LYS A 43 17.93 -3.50 2.80
N ARG A 44 17.70 -3.49 4.11
CA ARG A 44 17.67 -4.71 4.95
C ARG A 44 16.29 -5.34 5.05
N LEU A 45 15.25 -4.68 4.53
CA LEU A 45 13.89 -5.20 4.53
C LEU A 45 13.57 -5.84 3.18
N PRO A 46 12.83 -6.96 3.16
CA PRO A 46 12.33 -7.58 1.93
C PRO A 46 11.59 -6.56 1.06
N GLY A 47 11.76 -6.64 -0.25
CA GLY A 47 11.09 -5.78 -1.22
C GLY A 47 11.59 -4.34 -1.28
N HIS A 48 12.57 -3.96 -0.45
CA HIS A 48 13.11 -2.60 -0.40
C HIS A 48 12.03 -1.52 -0.36
N PRO A 49 11.15 -1.49 0.66
CA PRO A 49 10.02 -0.58 0.72
C PRO A 49 10.45 0.88 0.56
N ASP A 50 9.65 1.67 -0.16
CA ASP A 50 9.93 3.08 -0.47
C ASP A 50 9.97 3.93 0.80
N LEU A 51 9.02 3.70 1.72
CA LEU A 51 8.99 4.36 3.02
C LEU A 51 8.87 3.33 4.14
N VAL A 52 9.62 3.54 5.22
CA VAL A 52 9.57 2.72 6.45
C VAL A 52 9.29 3.59 7.65
N LEU A 53 8.12 3.39 8.25
CA LEU A 53 7.67 4.09 9.46
C LEU A 53 7.89 3.19 10.69
N ARG A 54 9.07 3.30 11.31
CA ARG A 54 9.47 2.42 12.43
C ARG A 54 8.55 2.53 13.64
N LYS A 55 8.06 3.74 13.94
CA LYS A 55 7.11 3.99 15.02
C LYS A 55 5.82 3.17 14.85
N TYR A 56 5.41 2.95 13.63
CA TYR A 56 4.17 2.26 13.25
C TYR A 56 4.43 0.82 12.79
N ARG A 57 5.66 0.34 12.82
CA ARG A 57 6.08 -0.95 12.23
C ARG A 57 5.50 -1.18 10.83
N THR A 58 5.44 -0.13 10.02
CA THR A 58 4.76 -0.14 8.72
C THR A 58 5.72 0.17 7.59
N CYS A 59 5.64 -0.63 6.53
CA CYS A 59 6.32 -0.44 5.25
C CYS A 59 5.31 0.04 4.21
N ILE A 60 5.66 1.05 3.42
CA ILE A 60 4.82 1.55 2.33
C ILE A 60 5.54 1.31 1.01
N PHE A 61 4.82 0.70 0.07
CA PHE A 61 5.22 0.50 -1.31
C PHE A 61 4.39 1.40 -2.21
N VAL A 62 5.03 2.15 -3.10
CA VAL A 62 4.36 3.03 -4.06
C VAL A 62 4.48 2.43 -5.44
N ASN A 63 3.47 1.68 -5.84
CA ASN A 63 3.50 0.83 -7.02
C ASN A 63 2.97 1.54 -8.28
N GLY A 64 3.75 1.50 -9.36
CA GLY A 64 3.29 1.86 -10.70
C GLY A 64 2.27 0.85 -11.21
N CYS A 65 1.10 1.32 -11.66
CA CYS A 65 -0.01 0.45 -12.06
C CYS A 65 0.36 -0.57 -13.14
N PHE A 66 1.13 -0.17 -14.12
CA PHE A 66 1.57 -1.05 -15.21
C PHE A 66 2.53 -2.13 -14.73
N TRP A 67 3.55 -1.75 -13.95
CA TRP A 67 4.65 -2.65 -13.56
C TRP A 67 4.21 -3.75 -12.60
N HIS A 68 3.24 -3.44 -11.74
CA HIS A 68 2.73 -4.33 -10.71
C HIS A 68 1.34 -4.89 -11.05
N GLY A 69 0.81 -4.60 -12.25
CA GLY A 69 -0.44 -5.17 -12.76
C GLY A 69 -1.65 -4.81 -11.92
N HIS A 70 -1.82 -3.52 -11.61
CA HIS A 70 -2.99 -3.06 -10.86
C HIS A 70 -4.30 -3.42 -11.59
N HIS A 71 -5.23 -4.09 -10.91
CA HIS A 71 -6.48 -4.62 -11.47
C HIS A 71 -6.31 -5.60 -12.66
N VAL A 72 -5.13 -6.20 -12.83
CA VAL A 72 -4.93 -7.30 -13.77
C VAL A 72 -5.18 -8.61 -13.05
N ALA A 73 -6.25 -9.32 -13.44
CA ALA A 73 -6.47 -10.69 -13.02
C ALA A 73 -5.71 -11.63 -13.97
N LEU A 74 -4.82 -12.42 -13.40
CA LEU A 74 -4.07 -13.42 -14.12
C LEU A 74 -4.63 -14.80 -13.76
N PRO A 75 -4.97 -15.66 -14.74
CA PRO A 75 -5.45 -17.00 -14.43
C PRO A 75 -4.40 -17.80 -13.68
N GLN A 76 -4.85 -18.60 -12.72
CA GLN A 76 -3.98 -19.55 -12.05
C GLN A 76 -3.54 -20.65 -13.02
N MET A 77 -2.27 -20.96 -13.03
CA MET A 77 -1.74 -22.05 -13.86
C MET A 77 -1.97 -23.38 -13.12
N SER A 78 -3.18 -23.97 -13.26
CA SER A 78 -3.46 -25.30 -12.67
C SER A 78 -2.84 -26.44 -13.47
N ASP A 79 -2.69 -26.32 -14.79
CA ASP A 79 -2.26 -27.44 -15.64
C ASP A 79 -1.31 -27.02 -16.79
N GLY A 80 -0.55 -25.96 -16.66
CA GLY A 80 0.39 -25.51 -17.70
C GLY A 80 -0.25 -24.99 -18.99
N ARG A 81 -1.58 -24.89 -19.06
CA ARG A 81 -2.37 -24.50 -20.26
C ARG A 81 -3.25 -23.28 -20.06
N SER A 82 -2.81 -22.26 -19.29
CA SER A 82 -3.56 -21.02 -19.26
C SER A 82 -3.49 -20.32 -20.63
N LYS A 83 -4.63 -20.16 -21.28
CA LYS A 83 -4.72 -19.40 -22.54
C LYS A 83 -4.53 -17.93 -22.24
N MET A 84 -3.83 -17.22 -23.12
CA MET A 84 -3.63 -15.76 -23.05
C MET A 84 -4.94 -14.96 -23.02
N GLU A 85 -6.02 -15.58 -23.47
CA GLU A 85 -7.38 -15.00 -23.53
C GLU A 85 -7.97 -14.77 -22.13
N ASP A 86 -7.51 -15.52 -21.11
CA ASP A 86 -8.04 -15.46 -19.76
C ASP A 86 -7.47 -14.30 -18.91
N VAL A 87 -6.57 -13.47 -19.48
CA VAL A 87 -6.02 -12.30 -18.78
C VAL A 87 -7.02 -11.15 -18.83
N ILE A 88 -7.68 -10.91 -17.72
CA ILE A 88 -8.68 -9.85 -17.56
C ILE A 88 -8.01 -8.59 -17.02
N VAL A 89 -8.15 -7.47 -17.72
CA VAL A 89 -7.71 -6.14 -17.28
C VAL A 89 -8.94 -5.30 -16.93
N ASN A 90 -9.23 -5.19 -15.66
CA ASN A 90 -10.46 -4.54 -15.15
C ASN A 90 -10.31 -3.03 -14.91
N SER A 91 -9.30 -2.36 -15.46
CA SER A 91 -9.14 -0.93 -15.23
C SER A 91 -8.43 -0.19 -16.35
N ALA A 92 -8.73 1.12 -16.43
CA ALA A 92 -8.09 2.04 -17.36
C ALA A 92 -6.65 2.44 -16.95
N CYS A 93 -6.21 2.13 -15.74
CA CYS A 93 -4.90 2.55 -15.23
C CYS A 93 -3.75 1.60 -15.63
N CYS A 94 -4.06 0.35 -15.97
CA CYS A 94 -3.07 -0.63 -16.45
C CYS A 94 -3.49 -1.14 -17.84
N LYS A 95 -2.71 -0.79 -18.86
CA LYS A 95 -2.92 -1.28 -20.24
C LYS A 95 -1.74 -2.16 -20.63
N ILE A 96 -2.01 -3.44 -20.85
CA ILE A 96 -0.98 -4.37 -21.34
C ILE A 96 -0.80 -4.12 -22.85
N PRO A 97 0.44 -3.86 -23.32
CA PRO A 97 0.70 -3.69 -24.74
C PRO A 97 0.30 -4.93 -25.56
N THR A 98 -0.22 -4.71 -26.76
CA THR A 98 -0.53 -5.80 -27.69
C THR A 98 0.72 -6.43 -28.26
N THR A 99 1.78 -5.61 -28.47
CA THR A 99 3.10 -6.08 -28.91
C THR A 99 3.81 -6.78 -27.77
N ASN A 100 4.30 -8.01 -28.01
CA ASN A 100 4.96 -8.86 -26.99
C ASN A 100 4.08 -9.10 -25.75
N ARG A 101 2.79 -9.30 -25.93
CA ARG A 101 1.83 -9.48 -24.83
C ARG A 101 2.24 -10.57 -23.87
N GLU A 102 2.71 -11.71 -24.38
CA GLU A 102 3.16 -12.85 -23.56
C GLU A 102 4.30 -12.46 -22.61
N PHE A 103 5.30 -11.75 -23.11
CA PHE A 103 6.39 -11.24 -22.30
C PHE A 103 5.89 -10.35 -21.17
N TRP A 104 4.97 -9.42 -21.47
CA TRP A 104 4.44 -8.50 -20.47
C TRP A 104 3.58 -9.21 -19.42
N VAL A 105 2.73 -10.15 -19.83
CA VAL A 105 1.93 -10.95 -18.92
C VAL A 105 2.82 -11.78 -17.99
N ALA A 106 3.84 -12.45 -18.54
CA ALA A 106 4.79 -13.22 -17.75
C ALA A 106 5.60 -12.33 -16.78
N LYS A 107 5.97 -11.12 -17.21
CA LYS A 107 6.67 -10.16 -16.37
C LYS A 107 5.80 -9.64 -15.23
N ILE A 108 4.57 -9.25 -15.51
CA ILE A 108 3.60 -8.78 -14.51
C ILE A 108 3.32 -9.91 -13.49
N ARG A 109 3.15 -11.15 -13.95
CA ARG A 109 2.96 -12.32 -13.06
C ARG A 109 4.11 -12.44 -12.07
N ARG A 110 5.35 -12.49 -12.57
CA ARG A 110 6.54 -12.58 -11.71
C ARG A 110 6.65 -11.40 -10.72
N ASN A 111 6.31 -10.19 -11.15
CA ASN A 111 6.31 -9.05 -10.25
C ASN A 111 5.26 -9.22 -9.13
N LYS A 112 4.02 -9.62 -9.47
CA LYS A 112 2.96 -9.85 -8.47
C LYS A 112 3.32 -10.96 -7.48
N GLU A 113 3.89 -12.05 -7.97
CA GLU A 113 4.35 -13.18 -7.13
C GLU A 113 5.45 -12.72 -6.17
N ARG A 114 6.44 -12.00 -6.68
CA ARG A 114 7.50 -11.42 -5.86
C ARG A 114 6.96 -10.45 -4.83
N ASP A 115 6.11 -9.49 -5.23
CA ASP A 115 5.53 -8.50 -4.32
C ASP A 115 4.75 -9.18 -3.18
N LYS A 116 3.98 -10.23 -3.50
CA LYS A 116 3.24 -11.02 -2.52
C LYS A 116 4.17 -11.75 -1.54
N GLU A 117 5.25 -12.36 -2.06
CA GLU A 117 6.24 -13.06 -1.23
C GLU A 117 7.02 -12.10 -0.32
N GLU A 118 7.40 -10.93 -0.83
CA GLU A 118 8.08 -9.90 -0.06
C GLU A 118 7.19 -9.34 1.06
N GLN A 119 5.91 -9.10 0.80
CA GLN A 119 4.93 -8.69 1.81
C GLN A 119 4.69 -9.78 2.85
N ARG A 120 4.64 -11.06 2.44
CA ARG A 120 4.55 -12.20 3.38
C ARG A 120 5.73 -12.23 4.35
N LYS A 121 6.95 -12.11 3.83
CA LYS A 121 8.17 -12.06 4.66
C LYS A 121 8.16 -10.88 5.63
N LEU A 122 7.70 -9.71 5.19
CA LEU A 122 7.56 -8.54 6.07
C LEU A 122 6.53 -8.79 7.17
N ALA A 123 5.39 -9.40 6.86
CA ALA A 123 4.37 -9.75 7.83
C ALA A 123 4.91 -10.75 8.88
N GLU A 124 5.67 -11.77 8.46
CA GLU A 124 6.35 -12.71 9.36
C GLU A 124 7.37 -12.04 10.28
N MET A 125 7.99 -10.95 9.82
CA MET A 125 8.87 -10.12 10.64
C MET A 125 8.09 -9.14 11.55
N GLY A 126 6.75 -9.17 11.54
CA GLY A 126 5.87 -8.30 12.30
C GLY A 126 5.78 -6.87 11.75
N TRP A 127 5.95 -6.70 10.43
CA TRP A 127 5.74 -5.43 9.74
C TRP A 127 4.39 -5.41 9.04
N HIS A 128 3.67 -4.30 9.18
CA HIS A 128 2.49 -4.02 8.35
C HIS A 128 2.93 -3.52 6.98
N CYS A 129 2.17 -3.85 5.94
CA CYS A 129 2.44 -3.43 4.57
C CYS A 129 1.27 -2.61 4.02
N ILE A 130 1.55 -1.42 3.52
CA ILE A 130 0.58 -0.59 2.79
C ILE A 130 1.09 -0.47 1.36
N THR A 131 0.24 -0.82 0.39
CA THR A 131 0.51 -0.60 -1.03
C THR A 131 -0.31 0.58 -1.52
N VAL A 132 0.36 1.56 -2.11
CA VAL A 132 -0.24 2.77 -2.69
C VAL A 132 -0.05 2.72 -4.19
N TRP A 133 -1.14 2.89 -4.94
CA TRP A 133 -1.08 2.82 -6.39
C TRP A 133 -0.95 4.20 -7.03
N GLU A 134 -0.15 4.29 -8.08
CA GLU A 134 0.07 5.53 -8.84
C GLU A 134 -1.25 6.22 -9.26
N CYS A 135 -2.27 5.44 -9.66
CA CYS A 135 -3.56 5.99 -10.09
C CYS A 135 -4.33 6.68 -8.95
N GLU A 136 -4.12 6.27 -7.70
CA GLU A 136 -4.74 6.84 -6.50
C GLU A 136 -4.11 8.19 -6.10
N LEU A 137 -2.95 8.51 -6.67
CA LEU A 137 -2.21 9.74 -6.40
C LEU A 137 -2.49 10.85 -7.44
N LYS A 138 -3.48 10.63 -8.33
CA LYS A 138 -3.96 11.66 -9.25
C LYS A 138 -4.57 12.83 -8.47
N PRO A 139 -4.56 14.07 -9.02
CA PRO A 139 -4.98 15.28 -8.30
C PRO A 139 -6.34 15.19 -7.59
N LYS A 140 -7.30 14.50 -8.19
CA LYS A 140 -8.67 14.37 -7.65
C LYS A 140 -8.77 13.43 -6.42
N GLN A 141 -7.88 12.46 -6.29
CA GLN A 141 -7.96 11.39 -5.27
C GLN A 141 -6.81 11.45 -4.27
N ARG A 142 -5.75 12.17 -4.59
CA ARG A 142 -4.50 12.22 -3.84
C ARG A 142 -4.67 12.53 -2.36
N GLU A 143 -5.44 13.56 -2.03
CA GLU A 143 -5.63 13.95 -0.62
C GLU A 143 -6.40 12.88 0.14
N GLN A 144 -7.46 12.32 -0.45
CA GLN A 144 -8.23 11.23 0.15
C GLN A 144 -7.34 9.99 0.40
N THR A 145 -6.48 9.63 -0.57
CA THR A 145 -5.52 8.52 -0.41
C THR A 145 -4.54 8.79 0.72
N LEU A 146 -3.98 10.00 0.81
CA LEU A 146 -3.06 10.38 1.87
C LEU A 146 -3.73 10.38 3.25
N ASP A 147 -4.97 10.80 3.34
CA ASP A 147 -5.76 10.77 4.59
C ASP A 147 -6.08 9.34 4.99
N SER A 148 -6.42 8.47 4.04
CA SER A 148 -6.61 7.03 4.28
C SER A 148 -5.35 6.37 4.82
N ILE A 149 -4.18 6.65 4.25
CA ILE A 149 -2.90 6.15 4.76
C ILE A 149 -2.64 6.64 6.19
N ALA A 150 -2.87 7.93 6.45
CA ALA A 150 -2.69 8.52 7.77
C ALA A 150 -3.62 7.88 8.81
N PHE A 151 -4.89 7.67 8.45
CA PHE A 151 -5.86 6.98 9.28
C PHE A 151 -5.40 5.54 9.60
N THR A 152 -5.00 4.78 8.59
CA THR A 152 -4.50 3.41 8.75
C THR A 152 -3.27 3.36 9.67
N LEU A 153 -2.31 4.26 9.50
CA LEU A 153 -1.14 4.33 10.36
C LEU A 153 -1.51 4.60 11.82
N ASN A 154 -2.41 5.54 12.06
CA ASN A 154 -2.88 5.83 13.42
C ASN A 154 -3.65 4.66 14.01
N HIS A 155 -4.46 3.96 13.21
CA HIS A 155 -5.19 2.78 13.64
C HIS A 155 -4.24 1.64 14.03
N ILE A 156 -3.24 1.34 13.21
CA ILE A 156 -2.18 0.36 13.52
C ILE A 156 -1.49 0.73 14.85
N TRP A 157 -1.13 2.00 15.01
CA TRP A 157 -0.47 2.44 16.23
C TRP A 157 -1.36 2.26 17.47
N LEU A 158 -2.65 2.57 17.37
CA LEU A 158 -3.62 2.35 18.45
C LEU A 158 -3.80 0.87 18.76
N GLN A 159 -3.84 0.00 17.76
CA GLN A 159 -3.91 -1.45 17.98
C GLN A 159 -2.66 -2.00 18.69
N ASP A 160 -1.47 -1.54 18.29
CA ASP A 160 -0.21 -2.02 18.85
C ASP A 160 0.08 -1.44 20.25
N HIS A 161 -0.46 -0.24 20.57
CA HIS A 161 -0.16 0.51 21.79
C HIS A 161 -1.40 0.89 22.61
N GLY A 162 -2.58 0.79 22.02
CA GLY A 162 -3.87 1.08 22.63
C GLY A 162 -4.54 -0.18 23.10
N ALA A 163 -4.67 -0.30 24.36
CA ALA A 163 -5.44 -1.19 25.19
C ALA A 163 -4.57 -2.02 26.14
N LYS A 164 -3.73 -1.36 26.89
CA LYS A 164 -3.86 -1.63 28.31
C LYS A 164 -5.19 -0.98 28.65
N SER A 165 -6.22 -1.79 28.76
CA SER A 165 -7.54 -1.38 29.17
C SER A 165 -7.40 -0.47 30.38
N VAL A 166 -7.75 0.80 30.23
CA VAL A 166 -8.23 1.56 31.37
C VAL A 166 -9.47 0.78 31.80
N PRO A 167 -9.52 0.18 33.00
CA PRO A 167 -10.76 -0.42 33.47
C PRO A 167 -11.83 0.66 33.32
N CYS A 168 -12.91 0.38 32.61
CA CYS A 168 -14.08 1.26 32.66
C CYS A 168 -14.39 1.46 34.14
N PRO A 169 -14.44 2.69 34.64
CA PRO A 169 -14.95 2.91 35.99
C PRO A 169 -16.31 2.23 36.04
N ASN A 170 -16.52 1.39 37.06
CA ASN A 170 -17.73 0.62 37.21
C ASN A 170 -18.90 1.62 37.26
N VAL A 171 -19.68 1.70 36.22
CA VAL A 171 -20.82 2.62 36.10
C VAL A 171 -21.84 2.31 37.23
N GLU A 172 -21.78 1.11 37.83
CA GLU A 172 -22.58 0.71 38.98
C GLU A 172 -22.13 1.39 40.27
N GLU A 173 -20.86 1.63 40.53
CA GLU A 173 -20.38 2.33 41.75
C GLU A 173 -20.65 3.84 41.71
N GLU A 174 -20.67 4.47 40.53
CA GLU A 174 -21.06 5.89 40.42
C GLU A 174 -22.56 6.10 40.65
N SER A 175 -23.40 5.18 40.23
CA SER A 175 -24.86 5.28 40.44
C SER A 175 -25.26 5.08 41.89
N GLU A 176 -24.59 4.19 42.65
CA GLU A 176 -24.82 4.03 44.09
C GLU A 176 -24.37 5.23 44.92
N ASN A 177 -23.26 5.87 44.53
CA ASN A 177 -22.79 7.07 45.21
C ASN A 177 -23.68 8.30 44.95
N TYR A 178 -24.27 8.42 43.77
CA TYR A 178 -25.24 9.47 43.45
C TYR A 178 -26.57 9.28 44.24
N LEU A 179 -27.04 8.03 44.41
CA LEU A 179 -28.25 7.73 45.18
C LEU A 179 -28.06 7.98 46.66
N LYS A 180 -26.89 7.64 47.23
CA LYS A 180 -26.56 7.93 48.65
C LYS A 180 -26.43 9.42 48.94
N ALA A 181 -25.85 10.19 48.02
CA ALA A 181 -25.73 11.64 48.20
C ALA A 181 -27.09 12.35 48.13
N ALA A 182 -28.06 11.83 47.36
CA ALA A 182 -29.41 12.39 47.27
C ALA A 182 -30.28 12.06 48.48
N GLU A 183 -29.96 11.03 49.25
CA GLU A 183 -30.69 10.66 50.49
C GLU A 183 -30.21 11.45 51.72
N GLU A 184 -29.04 12.04 51.71
CA GLU A 184 -28.47 12.84 52.82
C GLU A 184 -28.93 14.32 52.78
N GLU A 185 -29.60 14.80 51.70
CA GLU A 185 -30.09 16.19 51.55
C GLU A 185 -31.59 16.36 51.88
N ILE A 186 -32.30 15.35 52.46
CA ILE A 186 -33.68 15.44 52.92
C ILE A 186 -33.71 15.36 54.44
#